data_a5e446776045da7dfc70cdafa58b8f07
#
_entry.id   a5e446776045da7dfc70cdafa58b8f07
#
_cell.length_a   1.000
_cell.length_b   1.000
_cell.length_c   1.000
_cell.angle_alpha   90.00
_cell.angle_beta   90.00
_cell.angle_gamma   90.00
#
_symmetry.space_group_name_H-M   'P 1'
#
loop_
_entity.id
_entity.type
_entity.pdbx_description
1 polymer ?
#
loop_
_entity_poly.entity_id
_entity_poly.type
_entity_poly.pdbx_seq_one_letter_code
_entity_poly.pdbx_strand_id
1 'polypeptide(L)'
;MRSLFFFYFDGRLTGISIHLEEKHFAPVVEALRAKYGEGRLLTESIRNLKDVAFENRTYTWKAGGDSLTAQRYAGRVDQSAIRFSADELIRSIERHRAAVAKDPRKDL
;
A
#
# COMPACT_ATOMS: atom_id res chain seq x y z
N MET A 1 -7.21 10.64 -11.10
CA MET A 1 -7.37 9.32 -10.41
C MET A 1 -7.97 8.33 -11.40
N ARG A 2 -7.29 7.19 -11.57
CA ARG A 2 -7.78 6.16 -12.49
C ARG A 2 -8.73 5.18 -11.82
N SER A 3 -8.44 4.82 -10.58
CA SER A 3 -9.28 3.86 -9.87
C SER A 3 -9.08 3.98 -8.36
N LEU A 4 -10.09 3.56 -7.64
CA LEU A 4 -10.11 3.59 -6.18
C LEU A 4 -10.70 2.28 -5.70
N PHE A 5 -9.97 1.59 -4.82
CA PHE A 5 -10.36 0.30 -4.26
C PHE A 5 -10.39 0.38 -2.75
N PHE A 6 -11.45 -0.17 -2.17
CA PHE A 6 -11.57 -0.36 -0.73
C PHE A 6 -11.49 -1.84 -0.42
N PHE A 7 -10.73 -2.19 0.61
CA PHE A 7 -10.56 -3.58 1.04
C PHE A 7 -11.16 -3.76 2.42
N TYR A 8 -12.02 -4.77 2.56
CA TYR A 8 -12.72 -5.07 3.80
C TYR A 8 -12.49 -6.51 4.22
N PHE A 9 -12.51 -6.75 5.51
CA PHE A 9 -12.54 -8.08 6.10
C PHE A 9 -13.47 -8.05 7.29
N ASP A 10 -14.44 -8.96 7.32
CA ASP A 10 -15.48 -9.03 8.36
C ASP A 10 -16.16 -7.69 8.61
N GLY A 11 -16.48 -6.96 7.51
CA GLY A 11 -17.14 -5.67 7.60
C GLY A 11 -16.25 -4.52 8.04
N ARG A 12 -14.94 -4.75 8.24
CA ARG A 12 -13.99 -3.74 8.68
C ARG A 12 -13.09 -3.32 7.51
N LEU A 13 -12.88 -2.02 7.38
CA LEU A 13 -11.97 -1.48 6.36
C LEU A 13 -10.52 -1.79 6.72
N THR A 14 -9.83 -2.57 5.88
CA THR A 14 -8.43 -2.94 6.09
C THR A 14 -7.48 -2.20 5.17
N GLY A 15 -7.97 -1.61 4.09
CA GLY A 15 -7.10 -0.88 3.19
C GLY A 15 -7.84 -0.07 2.15
N ILE A 16 -7.13 0.87 1.56
CA ILE A 16 -7.59 1.68 0.44
C ILE A 16 -6.44 1.76 -0.56
N SER A 17 -6.73 1.52 -1.83
CA SER A 17 -5.74 1.67 -2.89
C SER A 17 -6.26 2.66 -3.92
N ILE A 18 -5.45 3.67 -4.23
CA ILE A 18 -5.75 4.69 -5.22
C ILE A 18 -4.72 4.56 -6.33
N HIS A 19 -5.19 4.30 -7.55
CA HIS A 19 -4.32 4.30 -8.72
C HIS A 19 -4.49 5.62 -9.46
N LEU A 20 -3.38 6.23 -9.84
CA LEU A 20 -3.36 7.51 -10.54
C LEU A 20 -2.30 7.48 -11.64
N GLU A 21 -2.40 8.44 -12.56
CA GLU A 21 -1.37 8.58 -13.59
C GLU A 21 -0.04 9.01 -12.96
N GLU A 22 1.07 8.46 -13.45
CA GLU A 22 2.39 8.73 -12.90
C GLU A 22 2.74 10.23 -12.90
N LYS A 23 2.26 10.98 -13.87
CA LYS A 23 2.51 12.43 -13.93
C LYS A 23 2.00 13.19 -12.71
N HIS A 24 1.07 12.61 -11.95
CA HIS A 24 0.52 13.21 -10.73
C HIS A 24 1.25 12.75 -9.45
N PHE A 25 2.22 11.86 -9.58
CA PHE A 25 2.91 11.29 -8.42
C PHE A 25 3.65 12.34 -7.61
N ALA A 26 4.49 13.15 -8.26
CA ALA A 26 5.31 14.14 -7.57
C ALA A 26 4.48 15.15 -6.76
N PRO A 27 3.43 15.78 -7.32
CA PRO A 27 2.58 16.69 -6.53
C PRO A 27 1.90 16.01 -5.35
N VAL A 28 1.44 14.77 -5.52
CA VAL A 28 0.79 14.03 -4.44
C VAL A 28 1.78 13.72 -3.33
N VAL A 29 2.98 13.25 -3.66
CA VAL A 29 4.03 12.97 -2.68
C VAL A 29 4.40 14.24 -1.91
N GLU A 30 4.53 15.38 -2.59
CA GLU A 30 4.82 16.65 -1.92
C GLU A 30 3.74 17.03 -0.91
N ALA A 31 2.48 16.83 -1.26
CA ALA A 31 1.37 17.07 -0.34
C ALA A 31 1.41 16.14 0.86
N LEU A 32 1.73 14.86 0.65
CA LEU A 32 1.84 13.88 1.73
C LEU A 32 3.03 14.19 2.65
N ARG A 33 4.16 14.60 2.08
CA ARG A 33 5.34 14.97 2.86
C ARG A 33 5.07 16.23 3.69
N ALA A 34 4.35 17.19 3.15
CA ALA A 34 3.97 18.39 3.89
C ALA A 34 3.07 18.07 5.08
N LYS A 35 2.22 17.05 4.95
CA LYS A 35 1.26 16.67 5.99
C LYS A 35 1.85 15.68 7.01
N TYR A 36 2.63 14.70 6.56
CA TYR A 36 3.07 13.57 7.37
C TYR A 36 4.57 13.53 7.61
N GLY A 37 5.34 14.43 7.03
CA GLY A 37 6.80 14.46 7.16
C GLY A 37 7.49 13.70 6.03
N GLU A 38 8.81 13.50 6.18
CA GLU A 38 9.64 12.92 5.11
C GLU A 38 9.27 11.48 4.74
N GLY A 39 8.89 10.68 5.70
CA GLY A 39 8.61 9.28 5.47
C GLY A 39 9.89 8.47 5.24
N ARG A 40 9.71 7.21 4.87
CA ARG A 40 10.80 6.31 4.52
C ARG A 40 10.81 6.12 3.01
N LEU A 41 11.93 6.40 2.37
CA LEU A 41 12.09 6.27 0.93
C LEU A 41 12.88 5.01 0.60
N LEU A 42 12.31 4.19 -0.29
CA LEU A 42 13.00 3.06 -0.91
C LEU A 42 13.07 3.33 -2.41
N THR A 43 14.26 3.25 -2.98
CA THR A 43 14.46 3.38 -4.42
C THR A 43 14.90 2.05 -5.00
N GLU A 44 14.33 1.68 -6.14
CA GLU A 44 14.65 0.45 -6.84
C GLU A 44 14.74 0.72 -8.33
N SER A 45 15.63 -0.01 -9.01
CA SER A 45 15.69 0.03 -10.46
C SER A 45 14.78 -1.07 -11.02
N ILE A 46 13.85 -0.68 -11.89
CA ILE A 46 13.00 -1.63 -12.62
C ILE A 46 13.28 -1.50 -14.11
N ARG A 47 13.01 -2.55 -14.85
CA ARG A 47 13.21 -2.56 -16.29
C ARG A 47 11.92 -2.97 -17.00
N ASN A 48 11.65 -2.32 -18.14
CA ASN A 48 10.52 -2.69 -18.99
C ASN A 48 10.91 -3.81 -19.95
N LEU A 49 9.98 -4.21 -20.81
CA LEU A 49 10.21 -5.27 -21.79
C LEU A 49 11.28 -4.92 -22.85
N LYS A 50 11.58 -3.63 -23.00
CA LYS A 50 12.63 -3.14 -23.90
C LYS A 50 13.97 -2.95 -23.19
N ASP A 51 14.08 -3.43 -21.94
CA ASP A 51 15.28 -3.33 -21.11
C ASP A 51 15.68 -1.89 -20.77
N VAL A 52 14.72 -0.97 -20.78
CA VAL A 52 14.93 0.41 -20.34
C VAL A 52 14.76 0.47 -18.83
N ALA A 53 15.73 1.07 -18.16
CA ALA A 53 15.74 1.19 -16.69
C ALA A 53 14.91 2.40 -16.23
N PHE A 54 14.13 2.20 -15.17
CA PHE A 54 13.37 3.25 -14.52
C PHE A 54 13.65 3.20 -13.02
N GLU A 55 13.76 4.36 -12.38
CA GLU A 55 13.91 4.45 -10.94
C GLU A 55 12.53 4.45 -10.28
N ASN A 56 12.19 3.37 -9.60
CA ASN A 56 10.98 3.32 -8.80
C ASN A 56 11.26 3.91 -7.43
N ARG A 57 10.29 4.66 -6.90
CA ARG A 57 10.36 5.28 -5.58
C ARG A 57 9.12 4.89 -4.80
N THR A 58 9.36 4.42 -3.58
CA THR A 58 8.27 4.06 -2.66
C THR A 58 8.49 4.81 -1.36
N TYR A 59 7.54 5.66 -1.01
CA TYR A 59 7.53 6.39 0.25
C TYR A 59 6.57 5.70 1.20
N THR A 60 6.98 5.53 2.44
CA THR A 60 6.15 4.90 3.46
C THR A 60 6.11 5.76 4.71
N TRP A 61 4.90 6.01 5.20
CA TRP A 61 4.64 6.70 6.46
C TRP A 61 3.88 5.74 7.37
N LYS A 62 4.28 5.68 8.63
CA LYS A 62 3.62 4.85 9.64
C LYS A 62 3.17 5.71 10.81
N ALA A 63 1.94 5.49 11.27
CA ALA A 63 1.38 6.20 12.41
C ALA A 63 0.43 5.27 13.14
N GLY A 64 0.72 5.01 14.42
CA GLY A 64 -0.07 4.06 15.20
C GLY A 64 0.01 2.67 14.59
N GLY A 65 -1.14 2.08 14.33
CA GLY A 65 -1.22 0.76 13.71
C GLY A 65 -1.41 0.78 12.19
N ASP A 66 -1.22 1.93 11.55
CA ASP A 66 -1.54 2.11 10.14
C ASP A 66 -0.30 2.50 9.34
N SER A 67 -0.35 2.24 8.04
CA SER A 67 0.69 2.70 7.12
C SER A 67 0.07 3.32 5.86
N LEU A 68 0.81 4.24 5.28
CA LEU A 68 0.48 4.90 4.01
C LEU A 68 1.69 4.76 3.10
N THR A 69 1.48 4.29 1.89
CA THR A 69 2.56 4.04 0.93
C THR A 69 2.24 4.73 -0.38
N ALA A 70 3.23 5.43 -0.94
CA ALA A 70 3.15 6.04 -2.26
C ALA A 70 4.21 5.43 -3.15
N GLN A 71 3.79 4.70 -4.18
CA GLN A 71 4.66 4.00 -5.11
C GLN A 71 4.57 4.64 -6.50
N ARG A 72 5.72 5.06 -7.04
CA ARG A 72 5.77 5.75 -8.32
C ARG A 72 5.33 4.88 -9.49
N TYR A 73 5.84 3.65 -9.57
CA TYR A 73 5.48 2.71 -10.62
C TYR A 73 4.82 1.49 -10.00
N ALA A 74 3.50 1.41 -10.15
CA ALA A 74 2.70 0.35 -9.56
C ALA A 74 2.23 -0.61 -10.64
N GLY A 75 3.09 -1.54 -11.01
CA GLY A 75 2.82 -2.54 -12.05
C GLY A 75 3.03 -2.02 -13.47
N ARG A 76 2.99 -0.69 -13.67
CA ARG A 76 3.17 -0.06 -14.99
C ARG A 76 3.94 1.24 -14.81
N VAL A 77 4.70 1.65 -15.84
CA VAL A 77 5.50 2.87 -15.80
C VAL A 77 4.68 4.17 -15.96
N ASP A 78 3.40 4.05 -16.33
CA ASP A 78 2.50 5.19 -16.46
C ASP A 78 1.51 5.29 -15.31
N GLN A 79 1.62 4.43 -14.29
CA GLN A 79 0.67 4.33 -13.21
C GLN A 79 1.37 4.35 -11.85
N SER A 80 0.87 5.19 -10.96
CA SER A 80 1.31 5.24 -9.56
C SER A 80 0.20 4.74 -8.65
N ALA A 81 0.54 4.39 -7.42
CA ALA A 81 -0.44 3.95 -6.44
C ALA A 81 -0.17 4.59 -5.09
N ILE A 82 -1.24 4.99 -4.41
CA ILE A 82 -1.23 5.39 -3.02
C ILE A 82 -2.06 4.36 -2.27
N ARG A 83 -1.47 3.75 -1.24
CA ARG A 83 -2.14 2.69 -0.48
C ARG A 83 -2.13 3.02 1.00
N PHE A 84 -3.31 2.96 1.59
CA PHE A 84 -3.50 2.96 3.04
C PHE A 84 -3.69 1.53 3.49
N SER A 85 -3.07 1.16 4.61
CA SER A 85 -3.20 -0.16 5.20
C SER A 85 -3.37 -0.06 6.71
N ALA A 86 -4.42 -0.68 7.23
CA ALA A 86 -4.66 -0.80 8.67
C ALA A 86 -3.89 -2.01 9.20
N ASP A 87 -2.57 -1.88 9.33
CA ASP A 87 -1.66 -3.00 9.60
C ASP A 87 -1.97 -3.70 10.91
N GLU A 88 -2.27 -2.94 11.98
CA GLU A 88 -2.58 -3.54 13.28
C GLU A 88 -3.87 -4.35 13.23
N LEU A 89 -4.88 -3.83 12.54
CA LEU A 89 -6.14 -4.55 12.36
C LEU A 89 -5.91 -5.84 11.56
N ILE A 90 -5.12 -5.77 10.51
CA ILE A 90 -4.79 -6.93 9.67
C ILE A 90 -4.08 -8.00 10.51
N ARG A 91 -3.08 -7.62 11.31
CA ARG A 91 -2.39 -8.55 12.19
C ARG A 91 -3.31 -9.17 13.22
N SER A 92 -4.23 -8.37 13.77
CA SER A 92 -5.22 -8.85 14.73
C SER A 92 -6.14 -9.90 14.10
N ILE A 93 -6.61 -9.65 12.88
CA ILE A 93 -7.44 -10.58 12.13
C ILE A 93 -6.67 -11.88 11.84
N GLU A 94 -5.44 -11.77 11.40
CA GLU A 94 -4.59 -12.93 11.10
C GLU A 94 -4.34 -13.78 12.35
N ARG A 95 -4.07 -13.15 13.50
CA ARG A 95 -3.89 -13.87 14.75
C ARG A 95 -5.17 -14.61 15.16
N HIS A 96 -6.31 -13.95 15.00
CA HIS A 96 -7.60 -14.58 15.31
C HIS A 96 -7.87 -15.77 14.41
N ARG A 97 -7.62 -15.65 13.12
CA ARG A 97 -7.79 -16.74 12.16
C ARG A 97 -6.86 -17.92 12.47
N ALA A 98 -5.62 -17.65 12.83
CA ALA A 98 -4.66 -18.69 13.20
C ALA A 98 -5.11 -19.41 14.46
N ALA A 99 -5.57 -18.69 15.48
CA ALA A 99 -6.09 -19.29 16.72
C ALA A 99 -7.30 -20.19 16.46
N VAL A 100 -8.20 -19.72 15.62
CA VAL A 100 -9.42 -20.45 15.24
C VAL A 100 -9.07 -21.68 14.43
N ALA A 101 -8.10 -21.59 13.51
CA ALA A 101 -7.68 -22.71 12.68
C ALA A 101 -6.99 -23.82 13.50
N LYS A 102 -6.46 -23.49 14.68
CA LYS A 102 -5.82 -24.47 15.59
C LYS A 102 -6.80 -25.15 16.54
N ASP A 103 -8.06 -24.73 16.55
CA ASP A 103 -9.07 -25.34 17.41
C ASP A 103 -9.58 -26.63 16.76
N PRO A 104 -9.30 -27.80 17.35
CA PRO A 104 -9.70 -29.08 16.75
C PRO A 104 -11.21 -29.25 16.66
N ARG A 105 -11.98 -28.52 17.45
CA ARG A 105 -13.45 -28.61 17.40
C ARG A 105 -14.04 -28.01 16.14
N LYS A 106 -13.27 -27.20 15.41
CA LYS A 106 -13.73 -26.61 14.17
C LYS A 106 -13.87 -27.65 13.04
N ASP A 107 -13.14 -28.71 13.12
CA ASP A 107 -13.14 -29.77 12.11
C ASP A 107 -14.27 -30.78 12.32
N LEU A 108 -15.05 -30.56 13.31
CA LEU A 108 -16.24 -31.39 13.59
C LEU A 108 -17.53 -30.81 12.92
#